data_776835ff4405ee9c9b20bde05500c8fe
#
_entry.id   776835ff4405ee9c9b20bde05500c8fe
#
_cell.length_a   1.000
_cell.length_b   1.000
_cell.length_c   1.000
_cell.angle_alpha   90.00
_cell.angle_beta   90.00
_cell.angle_gamma   90.00
#
_symmetry.space_group_name_H-M   'P 1'
#
loop_
_entity.id
_entity.type
_entity.pdbx_description
1 polymer ?
#
loop_
_entity_poly.entity_id
_entity_poly.type
_entity_poly.pdbx_seq_one_letter_code
_entity_poly.pdbx_strand_id
1 'polypeptide(L)'
;MEKLMAAFLALGAIVPFGVKGADADVDVSFKPGAWNSNDWVVVKGPRWDYKHGFVQKTDCIENECPDVPGDVVYKKFHSKVYSAMVHKKRGVMGQTVSSTMGFDYRMAPLIVISEKLDKSPEGEPMFGEHWEIVLYDEGLNVWHHMIKDGKPFWYKAAYLKVPFKKNTPYNVEVKVSKTRKGVKEMVVKCGGYEMGYIDNDLPDSFYAGIIGCEGRNQFYDFKIK
;
A
#
# COMPACT_ATOMS: atom_id res chain seq x y z
N MET A 1 -59.58 23.37 -45.57
CA MET A 1 -58.82 23.94 -44.43
C MET A 1 -58.03 22.79 -43.82
N GLU A 2 -56.84 22.52 -44.34
CA GLU A 2 -55.94 21.48 -43.87
C GLU A 2 -55.03 22.04 -42.78
N LYS A 3 -55.02 21.42 -41.63
CA LYS A 3 -54.10 21.75 -40.54
C LYS A 3 -52.84 20.92 -40.67
N LEU A 4 -51.75 21.57 -41.06
CA LEU A 4 -50.39 21.04 -40.98
C LEU A 4 -49.99 20.83 -39.52
N MET A 5 -49.73 19.57 -39.12
CA MET A 5 -49.07 19.26 -37.86
C MET A 5 -47.57 19.21 -38.07
N ALA A 6 -46.84 20.17 -37.46
CA ALA A 6 -45.38 20.17 -37.44
C ALA A 6 -44.91 19.26 -36.29
N ALA A 7 -44.21 18.19 -36.63
CA ALA A 7 -43.55 17.31 -35.67
C ALA A 7 -42.18 17.91 -35.30
N PHE A 8 -41.98 18.29 -34.05
CA PHE A 8 -40.67 18.66 -33.51
C PHE A 8 -39.89 17.41 -33.15
N LEU A 9 -38.84 17.13 -33.92
CA LEU A 9 -37.81 16.15 -33.52
C LEU A 9 -36.86 16.82 -32.50
N ALA A 10 -36.94 16.45 -31.25
CA ALA A 10 -35.96 16.81 -30.26
C ALA A 10 -34.72 15.90 -30.44
N LEU A 11 -33.65 16.43 -31.03
CA LEU A 11 -32.35 15.79 -30.99
C LEU A 11 -31.84 15.89 -29.53
N GLY A 12 -31.94 14.78 -28.80
CA GLY A 12 -31.26 14.60 -27.53
C GLY A 12 -29.74 14.56 -27.72
N ALA A 13 -29.04 15.61 -27.29
CA ALA A 13 -27.58 15.59 -27.23
C ALA A 13 -27.15 14.51 -26.22
N ILE A 14 -26.55 13.44 -26.74
CA ILE A 14 -25.83 12.45 -25.90
C ILE A 14 -24.59 13.16 -25.40
N VAL A 15 -24.62 13.62 -24.14
CA VAL A 15 -23.42 14.08 -23.44
C VAL A 15 -22.58 12.82 -23.19
N PRO A 16 -21.37 12.71 -23.76
CA PRO A 16 -20.51 11.59 -23.45
C PRO A 16 -20.17 11.68 -21.95
N PHE A 17 -20.56 10.67 -21.17
CA PHE A 17 -20.03 10.48 -19.82
C PHE A 17 -18.50 10.37 -19.97
N GLY A 18 -17.81 11.42 -19.60
CA GLY A 18 -16.36 11.40 -19.54
C GLY A 18 -15.93 10.27 -18.61
N VAL A 19 -15.32 9.26 -19.18
CA VAL A 19 -14.52 8.29 -18.44
C VAL A 19 -13.47 9.14 -17.71
N LYS A 20 -13.57 9.28 -16.39
CA LYS A 20 -12.49 9.85 -15.58
C LYS A 20 -11.23 9.10 -15.98
N GLY A 21 -10.27 9.82 -16.56
CA GLY A 21 -9.02 9.24 -17.01
C GLY A 21 -8.41 8.42 -15.87
N ALA A 22 -7.92 7.24 -16.22
CA ALA A 22 -7.12 6.44 -15.29
C ALA A 22 -6.03 7.37 -14.74
N ASP A 23 -5.93 7.48 -13.42
CA ASP A 23 -4.86 8.26 -12.80
C ASP A 23 -3.53 7.73 -13.34
N ALA A 24 -2.68 8.64 -13.83
CA ALA A 24 -1.44 8.27 -14.48
C ALA A 24 -0.59 7.37 -13.57
N ASP A 25 0.05 6.37 -14.16
CA ASP A 25 0.94 5.44 -13.47
C ASP A 25 1.92 6.16 -12.52
N VAL A 26 2.27 5.49 -11.43
CA VAL A 26 3.35 5.87 -10.52
C VAL A 26 4.52 4.93 -10.78
N ASP A 27 5.70 5.47 -11.01
CA ASP A 27 6.94 4.70 -11.16
C ASP A 27 8.08 5.50 -10.51
N VAL A 28 8.44 5.12 -9.30
CA VAL A 28 9.39 5.81 -8.44
C VAL A 28 10.59 4.91 -8.17
N SER A 29 11.79 5.40 -8.46
CA SER A 29 13.03 4.80 -7.98
C SER A 29 13.50 5.55 -6.75
N PHE A 30 13.82 4.85 -5.67
CA PHE A 30 14.32 5.45 -4.43
C PHE A 30 15.84 5.71 -4.44
N LYS A 31 16.47 5.80 -5.62
CA LYS A 31 17.84 6.27 -5.75
C LYS A 31 17.93 7.77 -5.40
N PRO A 32 19.11 8.25 -4.92
CA PRO A 32 19.31 9.66 -4.64
C PRO A 32 18.95 10.55 -5.84
N GLY A 33 18.10 11.56 -5.60
CA GLY A 33 17.65 12.51 -6.63
C GLY A 33 16.63 11.97 -7.64
N ALA A 34 16.21 10.69 -7.53
CA ALA A 34 15.23 10.08 -8.45
C ALA A 34 13.80 10.08 -7.90
N TRP A 35 13.58 10.58 -6.71
CA TRP A 35 12.27 10.69 -6.09
C TRP A 35 12.08 12.01 -5.34
N ASN A 36 10.84 12.40 -5.13
CA ASN A 36 10.48 13.63 -4.43
C ASN A 36 9.61 13.30 -3.21
N SER A 37 10.11 13.59 -2.02
CA SER A 37 9.38 13.37 -0.76
C SER A 37 8.05 14.13 -0.70
N ASN A 38 7.93 15.24 -1.44
CA ASN A 38 6.68 16.00 -1.53
C ASN A 38 5.53 15.25 -2.21
N ASP A 39 5.81 14.15 -2.92
CA ASP A 39 4.78 13.31 -3.53
C ASP A 39 4.21 12.29 -2.54
N TRP A 40 4.72 12.28 -1.32
CA TRP A 40 4.36 11.34 -0.27
C TRP A 40 3.72 12.01 0.94
N VAL A 41 2.91 11.24 1.65
CA VAL A 41 2.35 11.58 2.96
C VAL A 41 2.95 10.62 3.97
N VAL A 42 3.68 11.15 4.94
CA VAL A 42 4.15 10.36 6.09
C VAL A 42 2.97 10.09 7.01
N VAL A 43 2.78 8.83 7.39
CA VAL A 43 1.59 8.35 8.10
C VAL A 43 1.95 7.76 9.44
N LYS A 44 1.16 8.09 10.47
CA LYS A 44 1.21 7.47 11.78
C LYS A 44 0.33 6.21 11.77
N GLY A 45 0.86 5.08 12.19
CA GLY A 45 0.06 3.85 12.33
C GLY A 45 -0.87 3.88 13.54
N PRO A 46 -2.02 3.19 13.50
CA PRO A 46 -3.02 3.26 14.57
C PRO A 46 -2.57 2.62 15.89
N ARG A 47 -1.59 1.75 15.89
CA ARG A 47 -1.05 1.09 17.10
C ARG A 47 0.31 1.61 17.57
N TRP A 48 0.88 2.62 16.87
CA TRP A 48 2.19 3.16 17.15
C TRP A 48 2.09 4.62 17.59
N ASP A 49 2.73 4.96 18.70
CA ASP A 49 2.68 6.32 19.25
C ASP A 49 3.70 7.27 18.63
N TYR A 50 4.55 6.79 17.74
CA TYR A 50 5.60 7.58 17.11
C TYR A 50 5.55 7.49 15.59
N LYS A 51 6.13 8.49 14.96
CA LYS A 51 6.27 8.61 13.51
C LYS A 51 7.73 8.84 13.17
N HIS A 52 8.28 7.93 12.41
CA HIS A 52 9.65 8.01 11.92
C HIS A 52 9.65 8.20 10.41
N GLY A 53 10.76 8.72 9.88
CA GLY A 53 10.96 8.93 8.46
C GLY A 53 11.69 7.76 7.80
N PHE A 54 12.16 8.07 6.58
CA PHE A 54 13.05 7.22 5.81
C PHE A 54 14.35 7.94 5.54
N VAL A 55 15.47 7.21 5.60
CA VAL A 55 16.82 7.72 5.37
C VAL A 55 17.29 7.28 3.99
N GLN A 56 17.80 8.23 3.19
CA GLN A 56 18.38 7.95 1.90
C GLN A 56 19.68 7.15 2.03
N LYS A 57 19.81 6.07 1.29
CA LYS A 57 21.01 5.28 1.10
C LYS A 57 21.50 5.38 -0.35
N THR A 58 22.56 4.65 -0.69
CA THR A 58 23.19 4.73 -2.03
C THR A 58 22.25 4.38 -3.18
N ASP A 59 21.36 3.39 -2.99
CA ASP A 59 20.48 2.87 -4.05
C ASP A 59 19.03 2.62 -3.59
N CYS A 60 18.71 2.95 -2.34
CA CYS A 60 17.42 2.72 -1.72
C CYS A 60 17.12 3.78 -0.65
N ILE A 61 15.93 3.72 -0.08
CA ILE A 61 15.64 4.32 1.22
C ILE A 61 15.49 3.23 2.28
N GLU A 62 15.79 3.58 3.51
CA GLU A 62 15.72 2.69 4.66
C GLU A 62 14.89 3.36 5.77
N ASN A 63 14.02 2.61 6.44
CA ASN A 63 13.29 3.17 7.57
C ASN A 63 14.24 3.55 8.71
N GLU A 64 13.95 4.64 9.41
CA GLU A 64 14.71 5.04 10.59
C GLU A 64 14.67 3.93 11.63
N CYS A 65 15.86 3.54 12.08
CA CYS A 65 16.04 2.59 13.17
C CYS A 65 17.37 2.85 13.88
N PRO A 66 17.57 2.35 15.11
CA PRO A 66 18.84 2.47 15.83
C PRO A 66 20.01 1.89 15.02
N ASP A 67 21.16 2.56 15.09
CA ASP A 67 22.40 2.13 14.42
C ASP A 67 23.11 1.02 15.23
N VAL A 68 22.49 -0.15 15.21
CA VAL A 68 22.98 -1.39 15.85
C VAL A 68 22.68 -2.57 14.92
N PRO A 69 23.32 -3.75 15.11
CA PRO A 69 23.02 -4.93 14.28
C PRO A 69 21.53 -5.29 14.24
N GLY A 70 21.06 -5.79 13.10
CA GLY A 70 19.64 -6.06 12.86
C GLY A 70 19.00 -7.02 13.85
N ASP A 71 19.74 -8.01 14.34
CA ASP A 71 19.26 -8.90 15.41
C ASP A 71 19.06 -8.17 16.75
N VAL A 72 19.86 -7.14 17.03
CA VAL A 72 19.69 -6.27 18.20
C VAL A 72 18.50 -5.34 18.02
N VAL A 73 18.31 -4.77 16.80
CA VAL A 73 17.11 -4.00 16.46
C VAL A 73 15.88 -4.82 16.75
N TYR A 74 15.79 -6.02 16.19
CA TYR A 74 14.66 -6.91 16.38
C TYR A 74 14.43 -7.28 17.84
N LYS A 75 15.45 -7.72 18.57
CA LYS A 75 15.32 -8.17 19.97
C LYS A 75 14.97 -7.06 20.97
N LYS A 76 15.45 -5.82 20.75
CA LYS A 76 15.35 -4.74 21.75
C LYS A 76 14.46 -3.58 21.33
N PHE A 77 14.27 -3.36 20.02
CA PHE A 77 13.65 -2.15 19.49
C PHE A 77 12.49 -2.41 18.51
N HIS A 78 12.15 -3.69 18.22
CA HIS A 78 11.10 -4.00 17.23
C HIS A 78 9.80 -3.23 17.48
N SER A 79 9.36 -3.08 18.72
CA SER A 79 8.15 -2.34 19.07
C SER A 79 8.28 -0.81 18.95
N LYS A 80 9.48 -0.30 18.66
CA LYS A 80 9.79 1.14 18.55
C LYS A 80 10.25 1.53 17.16
N VAL A 81 10.30 0.59 16.21
CA VAL A 81 10.71 0.86 14.83
C VAL A 81 9.50 0.80 13.95
N TYR A 82 9.13 1.95 13.41
CA TYR A 82 8.00 2.09 12.50
C TYR A 82 8.16 3.36 11.67
N SER A 83 8.12 3.22 10.35
CA SER A 83 8.09 4.33 9.40
C SER A 83 7.09 3.99 8.32
N ALA A 84 6.18 4.90 8.00
CA ALA A 84 5.16 4.68 6.99
C ALA A 84 4.99 5.90 6.11
N MET A 85 4.85 5.68 4.82
CA MET A 85 4.43 6.72 3.88
C MET A 85 3.58 6.13 2.77
N VAL A 86 2.63 6.92 2.27
CA VAL A 86 1.81 6.59 1.10
C VAL A 86 1.99 7.63 0.02
N HIS A 87 1.90 7.21 -1.23
CA HIS A 87 1.95 8.12 -2.35
C HIS A 87 0.65 8.97 -2.43
N LYS A 88 0.75 10.26 -2.77
CA LYS A 88 -0.41 11.17 -2.88
C LYS A 88 -1.37 10.80 -4.01
N LYS A 89 -0.86 10.25 -5.11
CA LYS A 89 -1.68 9.63 -6.15
C LYS A 89 -2.29 8.35 -5.64
N ARG A 90 -3.58 8.20 -5.87
CA ARG A 90 -4.32 7.00 -5.47
C ARG A 90 -4.24 5.93 -6.56
N GLY A 91 -4.20 4.68 -6.13
CA GLY A 91 -4.48 3.55 -6.99
C GLY A 91 -5.99 3.30 -7.11
N VAL A 92 -6.37 2.55 -8.13
CA VAL A 92 -7.74 2.10 -8.36
C VAL A 92 -7.79 0.59 -8.57
N MET A 93 -8.93 0.00 -8.32
CA MET A 93 -9.16 -1.41 -8.54
C MET A 93 -8.81 -1.83 -9.97
N GLY A 94 -8.09 -2.92 -10.11
CA GLY A 94 -7.51 -3.41 -11.37
C GLY A 94 -6.02 -3.12 -11.52
N GLN A 95 -5.50 -2.10 -10.83
CA GLN A 95 -4.07 -1.79 -10.84
C GLN A 95 -3.26 -2.72 -9.94
N THR A 96 -1.97 -2.80 -10.23
CA THR A 96 -0.98 -3.52 -9.42
C THR A 96 -0.10 -2.51 -8.70
N VAL A 97 0.03 -2.66 -7.39
CA VAL A 97 1.03 -1.96 -6.57
C VAL A 97 2.24 -2.87 -6.42
N SER A 98 3.44 -2.35 -6.60
CA SER A 98 4.66 -3.13 -6.38
C SER A 98 5.77 -2.31 -5.74
N SER A 99 6.65 -3.00 -5.02
CA SER A 99 7.88 -2.45 -4.47
C SER A 99 8.94 -3.54 -4.40
N THR A 100 10.15 -3.20 -4.82
CA THR A 100 11.33 -4.01 -4.54
C THR A 100 11.83 -3.64 -3.16
N MET A 101 11.85 -4.61 -2.24
CA MET A 101 12.14 -4.37 -0.83
C MET A 101 12.89 -5.54 -0.19
N GLY A 102 13.56 -5.28 0.92
CA GLY A 102 14.35 -6.27 1.66
C GLY A 102 14.44 -5.95 3.15
N PHE A 103 15.02 -6.89 3.91
CA PHE A 103 15.24 -6.77 5.35
C PHE A 103 16.63 -7.28 5.71
N ASP A 104 17.23 -6.74 6.78
CA ASP A 104 18.58 -7.12 7.21
C ASP A 104 18.59 -8.33 8.15
N TYR A 105 17.50 -8.62 8.85
CA TYR A 105 17.46 -9.73 9.81
C TYR A 105 16.22 -10.64 9.60
N ARG A 106 15.01 -10.22 10.03
CA ARG A 106 13.81 -11.06 9.96
C ARG A 106 12.64 -10.41 9.24
N MET A 107 12.32 -9.18 9.59
CA MET A 107 11.06 -8.54 9.22
C MET A 107 11.19 -7.00 9.35
N ALA A 108 10.32 -6.16 8.93
CA ALA A 108 9.18 -6.44 8.09
C ALA A 108 9.00 -5.24 7.14
N PRO A 109 9.52 -5.29 5.92
CA PRO A 109 9.09 -4.37 4.89
C PRO A 109 7.70 -4.76 4.40
N LEU A 110 6.84 -3.76 4.17
CA LEU A 110 5.45 -3.96 3.80
C LEU A 110 5.04 -3.03 2.65
N ILE A 111 4.07 -3.51 1.86
CA ILE A 111 3.18 -2.66 1.07
C ILE A 111 1.91 -2.43 1.89
N VAL A 112 1.41 -1.20 1.92
CA VAL A 112 0.14 -0.86 2.56
C VAL A 112 -0.87 -0.41 1.52
N ILE A 113 -2.14 -0.83 1.71
CA ILE A 113 -3.30 -0.40 0.95
C ILE A 113 -4.34 0.12 1.93
N SER A 114 -4.79 1.37 1.78
CA SER A 114 -5.78 2.00 2.65
C SER A 114 -6.80 2.80 1.84
N GLU A 115 -8.08 2.64 2.12
CA GLU A 115 -9.12 3.41 1.43
C GLU A 115 -8.97 4.91 1.68
N LYS A 116 -8.67 5.30 2.92
CA LYS A 116 -8.54 6.68 3.35
C LYS A 116 -7.47 6.84 4.42
N LEU A 117 -7.02 8.06 4.60
CA LEU A 117 -6.24 8.46 5.76
C LEU A 117 -7.16 9.20 6.73
N ASP A 118 -7.22 8.74 7.95
CA ASP A 118 -7.87 9.43 9.06
C ASP A 118 -6.89 10.45 9.69
N LYS A 119 -7.31 11.12 10.73
CA LYS A 119 -6.46 12.03 11.49
C LYS A 119 -6.30 11.52 12.92
N SER A 120 -5.08 11.57 13.42
CA SER A 120 -4.81 11.37 14.85
C SER A 120 -5.42 12.50 15.67
N PRO A 121 -5.51 12.37 17.01
CA PRO A 121 -5.92 13.46 17.88
C PRO A 121 -5.08 14.75 17.71
N GLU A 122 -3.81 14.61 17.31
CA GLU A 122 -2.88 15.71 17.03
C GLU A 122 -3.06 16.29 15.61
N GLY A 123 -3.97 15.73 14.80
CA GLY A 123 -4.26 16.16 13.42
C GLY A 123 -3.33 15.59 12.37
N GLU A 124 -2.45 14.65 12.71
CA GLU A 124 -1.54 13.99 11.79
C GLU A 124 -2.26 12.92 10.94
N PRO A 125 -1.82 12.66 9.69
CA PRO A 125 -2.32 11.54 8.91
C PRO A 125 -2.10 10.21 9.65
N MET A 126 -3.14 9.38 9.70
CA MET A 126 -3.14 8.09 10.37
C MET A 126 -3.90 7.09 9.49
N PHE A 127 -3.47 5.82 9.50
CA PHE A 127 -4.26 4.78 8.84
C PHE A 127 -5.55 4.53 9.63
N GLY A 128 -6.67 4.51 8.91
CA GLY A 128 -7.91 3.90 9.37
C GLY A 128 -7.91 2.40 9.05
N GLU A 129 -8.93 1.93 8.32
CA GLU A 129 -8.95 0.57 7.79
C GLU A 129 -7.92 0.41 6.68
N HIS A 130 -7.06 -0.62 6.79
CA HIS A 130 -6.00 -0.86 5.83
C HIS A 130 -5.50 -2.31 5.85
N TRP A 131 -4.82 -2.69 4.77
CA TRP A 131 -4.17 -3.99 4.60
C TRP A 131 -2.67 -3.80 4.53
N GLU A 132 -1.94 -4.55 5.36
CA GLU A 132 -0.48 -4.62 5.34
C GLU A 132 -0.04 -5.93 4.71
N ILE A 133 0.70 -5.85 3.60
CA ILE A 133 1.26 -6.99 2.89
C ILE A 133 2.73 -7.11 3.25
N VAL A 134 3.05 -8.08 4.10
CA VAL A 134 4.31 -8.21 4.80
C VAL A 134 5.21 -9.23 4.12
N LEU A 135 6.45 -8.83 3.85
CA LEU A 135 7.54 -9.73 3.50
C LEU A 135 8.40 -9.98 4.75
N TYR A 136 8.70 -11.24 5.05
CA TYR A 136 9.59 -11.61 6.16
C TYR A 136 10.28 -12.95 5.91
N ASP A 137 11.20 -13.38 6.79
CA ASP A 137 12.06 -14.53 6.59
C ASP A 137 11.31 -15.88 6.46
N GLU A 138 10.10 -16.00 7.00
CA GLU A 138 9.30 -17.23 6.94
C GLU A 138 8.11 -17.14 5.96
N GLY A 139 7.93 -16.02 5.23
CA GLY A 139 6.86 -15.95 4.25
C GLY A 139 6.31 -14.59 3.86
N LEU A 140 5.08 -14.65 3.40
CA LEU A 140 4.23 -13.51 3.07
C LEU A 140 2.98 -13.54 3.94
N ASN A 141 2.60 -12.41 4.51
CA ASN A 141 1.36 -12.24 5.27
C ASN A 141 0.53 -11.12 4.66
N VAL A 142 -0.79 -11.24 4.79
CA VAL A 142 -1.71 -10.11 4.72
C VAL A 142 -2.33 -9.92 6.09
N TRP A 143 -2.15 -8.75 6.67
CA TRP A 143 -2.84 -8.33 7.88
C TRP A 143 -3.92 -7.33 7.51
N HIS A 144 -5.12 -7.52 8.06
CA HIS A 144 -6.21 -6.56 7.93
C HIS A 144 -6.36 -5.82 9.26
N HIS A 145 -6.22 -4.51 9.20
CA HIS A 145 -6.35 -3.59 10.33
C HIS A 145 -7.62 -2.76 10.17
N MET A 146 -8.39 -2.61 11.23
CA MET A 146 -9.61 -1.82 11.26
C MET A 146 -9.83 -1.19 12.64
N ILE A 147 -10.78 -0.28 12.72
CA ILE A 147 -11.26 0.25 14.00
C ILE A 147 -12.59 -0.43 14.31
N LYS A 148 -12.63 -1.22 15.37
CA LYS A 148 -13.82 -1.88 15.87
C LYS A 148 -14.18 -1.34 17.25
N ASP A 149 -15.40 -0.84 17.41
CA ASP A 149 -15.88 -0.23 18.67
C ASP A 149 -14.93 0.87 19.22
N GLY A 150 -14.37 1.68 18.31
CA GLY A 150 -13.42 2.75 18.63
C GLY A 150 -12.02 2.30 19.02
N LYS A 151 -11.71 1.01 18.88
CA LYS A 151 -10.40 0.44 19.23
C LYS A 151 -9.73 -0.19 18.01
N PRO A 152 -8.39 -0.10 17.90
CA PRO A 152 -7.65 -0.83 16.89
C PRO A 152 -7.87 -2.34 17.01
N PHE A 153 -8.21 -2.97 15.90
CA PHE A 153 -8.37 -4.41 15.78
C PHE A 153 -7.66 -4.88 14.51
N TRP A 154 -6.97 -6.00 14.58
CA TRP A 154 -6.26 -6.56 13.42
C TRP A 154 -6.22 -8.08 13.51
N TYR A 155 -6.17 -8.71 12.34
CA TYR A 155 -5.99 -10.15 12.23
C TYR A 155 -5.19 -10.50 10.97
N LYS A 156 -4.55 -11.66 11.00
CA LYS A 156 -3.85 -12.21 9.84
C LYS A 156 -4.88 -12.81 8.89
N ALA A 157 -5.09 -12.13 7.77
CA ALA A 157 -6.11 -12.47 6.79
C ALA A 157 -5.65 -13.57 5.83
N ALA A 158 -4.36 -13.56 5.44
CA ALA A 158 -3.75 -14.59 4.60
C ALA A 158 -2.29 -14.83 5.00
N TYR A 159 -1.79 -16.02 4.69
CA TYR A 159 -0.44 -16.41 5.00
C TYR A 159 0.09 -17.47 4.03
N LEU A 160 1.29 -17.26 3.52
CA LEU A 160 2.03 -18.21 2.72
C LEU A 160 3.40 -18.45 3.35
N LYS A 161 3.63 -19.68 3.84
CA LYS A 161 4.89 -20.07 4.47
C LYS A 161 5.91 -20.47 3.40
N VAL A 162 6.87 -19.59 3.14
CA VAL A 162 7.98 -19.79 2.21
C VAL A 162 9.20 -19.03 2.71
N PRO A 163 10.44 -19.56 2.58
CA PRO A 163 11.61 -18.88 3.10
C PRO A 163 12.06 -17.76 2.18
N PHE A 164 12.32 -16.58 2.77
CA PHE A 164 13.00 -15.47 2.13
C PHE A 164 14.32 -15.17 2.84
N LYS A 165 15.34 -14.81 2.06
CA LYS A 165 16.69 -14.58 2.58
C LYS A 165 16.82 -13.11 3.00
N LYS A 166 17.43 -12.89 4.17
CA LYS A 166 17.86 -11.56 4.59
C LYS A 166 18.87 -10.96 3.63
N ASN A 167 18.98 -9.63 3.59
CA ASN A 167 19.88 -8.89 2.72
C ASN A 167 19.72 -9.22 1.22
N THR A 168 18.51 -9.59 0.82
CA THR A 168 18.15 -9.93 -0.55
C THR A 168 16.92 -9.11 -0.94
N PRO A 169 16.99 -8.30 -2.00
CA PRO A 169 15.83 -7.59 -2.52
C PRO A 169 14.85 -8.55 -3.20
N TYR A 170 13.57 -8.37 -2.93
CA TYR A 170 12.47 -9.10 -3.57
C TYR A 170 11.44 -8.10 -4.09
N ASN A 171 10.99 -8.29 -5.33
CA ASN A 171 9.84 -7.55 -5.84
C ASN A 171 8.55 -8.19 -5.30
N VAL A 172 7.80 -7.41 -4.53
CA VAL A 172 6.46 -7.78 -4.07
C VAL A 172 5.44 -7.05 -4.91
N GLU A 173 4.49 -7.77 -5.48
CA GLU A 173 3.39 -7.25 -6.29
C GLU A 173 2.07 -7.54 -5.60
N VAL A 174 1.20 -6.56 -5.56
CA VAL A 174 -0.14 -6.63 -4.97
C VAL A 174 -1.15 -6.12 -5.98
N LYS A 175 -2.02 -7.00 -6.47
CA LYS A 175 -3.12 -6.62 -7.35
C LYS A 175 -4.43 -6.70 -6.59
N VAL A 176 -5.16 -5.59 -6.54
CA VAL A 176 -6.53 -5.54 -6.02
C VAL A 176 -7.47 -5.52 -7.22
N SER A 177 -8.35 -6.53 -7.34
CA SER A 177 -9.21 -6.71 -8.49
C SER A 177 -10.59 -7.26 -8.13
N LYS A 178 -11.50 -7.28 -9.10
CA LYS A 178 -12.77 -8.02 -9.02
C LYS A 178 -12.73 -9.24 -9.89
N THR A 179 -13.15 -10.36 -9.35
CA THR A 179 -13.39 -11.58 -10.13
C THR A 179 -14.51 -11.35 -11.14
N ARG A 180 -14.69 -12.28 -12.09
CA ARG A 180 -15.82 -12.24 -13.03
C ARG A 180 -17.19 -12.25 -12.34
N LYS A 181 -17.27 -12.74 -11.11
CA LYS A 181 -18.50 -12.75 -10.28
C LYS A 181 -18.66 -11.48 -9.44
N GLY A 182 -17.79 -10.48 -9.60
CA GLY A 182 -17.83 -9.21 -8.85
C GLY A 182 -17.28 -9.28 -7.43
N VAL A 183 -16.74 -10.43 -7.01
CA VAL A 183 -16.10 -10.59 -5.69
C VAL A 183 -14.74 -9.91 -5.72
N LYS A 184 -14.44 -9.11 -4.71
CA LYS A 184 -13.15 -8.43 -4.59
C LYS A 184 -12.08 -9.39 -4.08
N GLU A 185 -10.92 -9.30 -4.68
CA GLU A 185 -9.76 -10.15 -4.37
C GLU A 185 -8.46 -9.34 -4.35
N MET A 186 -7.52 -9.78 -3.54
CA MET A 186 -6.14 -9.34 -3.55
C MET A 186 -5.26 -10.53 -3.92
N VAL A 187 -4.39 -10.35 -4.92
CA VAL A 187 -3.38 -11.34 -5.30
C VAL A 187 -2.01 -10.77 -4.99
N VAL A 188 -1.23 -11.48 -4.21
CA VAL A 188 0.14 -11.13 -3.81
C VAL A 188 1.13 -12.07 -4.48
N LYS A 189 2.16 -11.51 -5.13
CA LYS A 189 3.24 -12.26 -5.79
C LYS A 189 4.60 -11.82 -5.26
N CYS A 190 5.49 -12.79 -5.02
CA CYS A 190 6.87 -12.52 -4.63
C CYS A 190 7.74 -13.75 -4.86
N GLY A 191 8.91 -13.59 -5.48
CA GLY A 191 9.92 -14.64 -5.60
C GLY A 191 9.44 -15.93 -6.28
N GLY A 192 8.48 -15.84 -7.23
CA GLY A 192 7.86 -16.99 -7.91
C GLY A 192 6.69 -17.61 -7.16
N TYR A 193 6.34 -17.12 -5.99
CA TYR A 193 5.20 -17.55 -5.21
C TYR A 193 4.01 -16.59 -5.39
N GLU A 194 2.80 -17.13 -5.20
CA GLU A 194 1.55 -16.39 -5.30
C GLU A 194 0.57 -16.83 -4.23
N MET A 195 -0.15 -15.89 -3.63
CA MET A 195 -1.29 -16.18 -2.76
C MET A 195 -2.45 -15.25 -3.08
N GLY A 196 -3.68 -15.76 -2.97
CA GLY A 196 -4.91 -15.01 -3.12
C GLY A 196 -5.63 -14.81 -1.78
N TYR A 197 -6.32 -13.68 -1.67
CA TYR A 197 -7.15 -13.33 -0.52
C TYR A 197 -8.44 -12.68 -1.01
N ILE A 198 -9.58 -13.18 -0.55
CA ILE A 198 -10.91 -12.65 -0.91
C ILE A 198 -11.43 -11.81 0.25
N ASP A 199 -11.78 -10.56 -0.05
CA ASP A 199 -12.33 -9.64 0.94
C ASP A 199 -13.19 -8.58 0.24
N ASN A 200 -14.47 -8.52 0.55
CA ASN A 200 -15.37 -7.54 -0.05
C ASN A 200 -15.16 -6.11 0.46
N ASP A 201 -14.43 -5.94 1.56
CA ASP A 201 -14.08 -4.64 2.13
C ASP A 201 -12.89 -3.98 1.42
N LEU A 202 -12.16 -4.71 0.54
CA LEU A 202 -11.11 -4.14 -0.30
C LEU A 202 -11.62 -2.91 -1.07
N PRO A 203 -10.89 -1.78 -1.05
CA PRO A 203 -11.36 -0.52 -1.61
C PRO A 203 -11.33 -0.48 -3.15
N ASP A 204 -12.28 0.22 -3.76
CA ASP A 204 -12.29 0.48 -5.21
C ASP A 204 -11.26 1.54 -5.62
N SER A 205 -10.88 2.43 -4.71
CA SER A 205 -9.80 3.43 -4.85
C SER A 205 -9.06 3.57 -3.53
N PHE A 206 -7.73 3.60 -3.55
CA PHE A 206 -6.93 3.47 -2.34
C PHE A 206 -5.66 4.32 -2.38
N TYR A 207 -5.19 4.72 -1.22
CA TYR A 207 -3.79 5.09 -1.00
C TYR A 207 -2.96 3.81 -0.94
N ALA A 208 -1.80 3.84 -1.58
CA ALA A 208 -0.83 2.77 -1.47
C ALA A 208 0.54 3.35 -1.11
N GLY A 209 1.34 2.56 -0.41
CA GLY A 209 2.65 2.99 0.03
C GLY A 209 3.46 1.87 0.66
N ILE A 210 4.45 2.28 1.43
CA ILE A 210 5.40 1.38 2.08
C ILE A 210 5.47 1.63 3.58
N ILE A 211 5.71 0.57 4.33
CA ILE A 211 5.97 0.61 5.76
C ILE A 211 7.22 -0.22 6.06
N GLY A 212 8.15 0.36 6.82
CA GLY A 212 9.25 -0.37 7.44
C GLY A 212 9.03 -0.45 8.94
N CYS A 213 8.91 -1.67 9.49
CA CYS A 213 8.70 -1.85 10.93
C CYS A 213 9.44 -3.07 11.47
N GLU A 214 9.57 -3.12 12.79
CA GLU A 214 10.11 -4.24 13.56
C GLU A 214 11.56 -4.63 13.24
N GLY A 215 12.22 -3.96 12.28
CA GLY A 215 13.59 -4.19 11.84
C GLY A 215 14.07 -3.10 10.91
N ARG A 216 15.27 -3.27 10.34
CA ARG A 216 15.82 -2.41 9.31
C ARG A 216 15.39 -2.94 7.96
N ASN A 217 14.67 -2.11 7.21
CA ASN A 217 14.02 -2.49 5.95
C ASN A 217 14.42 -1.53 4.84
N GLN A 218 14.66 -2.06 3.66
CA GLN A 218 15.13 -1.35 2.49
C GLN A 218 14.05 -1.36 1.41
N PHE A 219 13.88 -0.21 0.73
CA PHE A 219 12.95 -0.04 -0.38
C PHE A 219 13.69 0.60 -1.55
N TYR A 220 13.67 -0.04 -2.70
CA TYR A 220 14.43 0.35 -3.90
C TYR A 220 13.58 1.09 -4.92
N ASP A 221 12.29 0.74 -5.01
CA ASP A 221 11.32 1.35 -5.90
C ASP A 221 9.90 1.26 -5.34
N PHE A 222 8.98 1.96 -6.01
CA PHE A 222 7.54 1.85 -5.75
C PHE A 222 6.77 2.17 -7.03
N LYS A 223 5.75 1.35 -7.35
CA LYS A 223 4.94 1.51 -8.57
C LYS A 223 3.47 1.27 -8.33
N ILE A 224 2.63 1.99 -9.08
CA ILE A 224 1.20 1.73 -9.26
C ILE A 224 0.95 1.70 -10.76
N LYS A 225 0.50 0.57 -11.32
CA LYS A 225 0.29 0.34 -12.76
C LYS A 225 -1.01 -0.41 -13.05
#